data_e53d2965037cc6010453d45012df309f
#
_entry.id   e53d2965037cc6010453d45012df309f
#
_cell.length_a   1.000
_cell.length_b   1.000
_cell.length_c   1.000
_cell.angle_alpha   90.00
_cell.angle_beta   90.00
_cell.angle_gamma   90.00
#
_symmetry.space_group_name_H-M   'P 1'
#
loop_
_entity.id
_entity.type
_entity.pdbx_description
1 polymer ?
#
loop_
_entity_poly.entity_id
_entity_poly.type
_entity_poly.pdbx_seq_one_letter_code
_entity_poly.pdbx_strand_id
1 'polypeptide(L)'
;AALLTVPDISGYVGADTVGCVLTTQMDRSDEITLMVDIGTNGEMVMGSRARMVACSTAAGPALEGANIRFGMRAADGAIDHVTVENGEICCHVLGGGEARGICGSGLIDAVVALKELGLVNRRGRLQTQEQFEGDLAVRLSGEVWLTQNDVRQMQLAKGAISAGIGLMARHRGRSDRPSAARRRIRKLHPCGKRLPDRASAAGASGKGTGDRQRCRKRRKARGAQPESV
;
A
#
# COMPACT_ATOMS: atom_id res chain seq x y z
N ALA A 1 -37.19 -6.09 -15.66
CA ALA A 1 -35.84 -6.46 -15.28
C ALA A 1 -35.79 -6.68 -13.76
N ALA A 2 -35.23 -7.78 -13.30
CA ALA A 2 -34.99 -8.01 -11.87
C ALA A 2 -33.63 -7.38 -11.48
N LEU A 3 -33.61 -6.60 -10.40
CA LEU A 3 -32.40 -6.06 -9.79
C LEU A 3 -32.05 -6.94 -8.58
N LEU A 4 -30.87 -7.52 -8.61
CA LEU A 4 -30.34 -8.29 -7.49
C LEU A 4 -29.26 -7.44 -6.81
N THR A 5 -29.43 -7.17 -5.51
CA THR A 5 -28.42 -6.47 -4.69
C THR A 5 -27.71 -7.44 -3.78
N VAL A 6 -26.42 -7.20 -3.54
CA VAL A 6 -25.64 -7.95 -2.55
C VAL A 6 -25.91 -7.35 -1.17
N PRO A 7 -26.20 -8.17 -0.13
CA PRO A 7 -26.51 -7.67 1.20
C PRO A 7 -25.25 -7.13 1.91
N ASP A 8 -25.45 -6.21 2.85
CA ASP A 8 -24.43 -5.76 3.78
C ASP A 8 -24.26 -6.75 4.95
N ILE A 9 -23.07 -6.78 5.56
CA ILE A 9 -22.81 -7.53 6.79
C ILE A 9 -23.26 -6.69 8.00
N SER A 10 -22.93 -5.39 7.98
CA SER A 10 -23.33 -4.41 9.01
C SER A 10 -23.20 -3.00 8.46
N GLY A 11 -23.60 -1.98 9.24
CA GLY A 11 -23.55 -0.57 8.81
C GLY A 11 -22.16 -0.04 8.43
N TYR A 12 -21.08 -0.74 8.77
CA TYR A 12 -19.70 -0.37 8.43
C TYR A 12 -18.96 -1.45 7.63
N VAL A 13 -19.64 -2.51 7.21
CA VAL A 13 -19.07 -3.59 6.39
C VAL A 13 -20.08 -3.89 5.30
N GLY A 14 -19.85 -3.30 4.16
CA GLY A 14 -20.81 -3.21 3.06
C GLY A 14 -20.82 -4.41 2.12
N ALA A 15 -21.63 -4.26 1.08
CA ALA A 15 -21.82 -5.25 0.02
C ALA A 15 -20.55 -5.50 -0.81
N ASP A 16 -19.65 -4.53 -0.89
CA ASP A 16 -18.31 -4.65 -1.48
C ASP A 16 -17.47 -5.72 -0.77
N THR A 17 -17.46 -5.69 0.56
CA THR A 17 -16.80 -6.72 1.38
C THR A 17 -17.41 -8.11 1.14
N VAL A 18 -18.76 -8.21 1.02
CA VAL A 18 -19.43 -9.47 0.66
C VAL A 18 -19.04 -9.93 -0.73
N GLY A 19 -18.96 -9.01 -1.70
CA GLY A 19 -18.48 -9.30 -3.06
C GLY A 19 -17.06 -9.86 -3.05
N CYS A 20 -16.18 -9.32 -2.21
CA CYS A 20 -14.81 -9.82 -2.04
C CYS A 20 -14.78 -11.21 -1.42
N VAL A 21 -15.60 -11.49 -0.41
CA VAL A 21 -15.73 -12.84 0.19
C VAL A 21 -16.17 -13.85 -0.86
N LEU A 22 -17.17 -13.52 -1.68
CA LEU A 22 -17.66 -14.39 -2.75
C LEU A 22 -16.59 -14.64 -3.82
N THR A 23 -15.87 -13.60 -4.23
CA THR A 23 -14.83 -13.69 -5.26
C THR A 23 -13.63 -14.51 -4.79
N THR A 24 -13.24 -14.39 -3.53
CA THR A 24 -12.13 -15.14 -2.94
C THR A 24 -12.52 -16.54 -2.48
N GLN A 25 -13.82 -16.85 -2.48
CA GLN A 25 -14.41 -18.13 -2.02
C GLN A 25 -13.95 -18.56 -0.62
N MET A 26 -13.63 -17.59 0.24
CA MET A 26 -13.20 -17.92 1.61
C MET A 26 -14.31 -18.54 2.46
N ASP A 27 -15.58 -18.34 2.09
CA ASP A 27 -16.76 -19.01 2.65
C ASP A 27 -16.80 -20.52 2.36
N ARG A 28 -16.05 -21.00 1.37
CA ARG A 28 -15.95 -22.41 0.98
C ARG A 28 -14.60 -23.05 1.34
N SER A 29 -13.64 -22.26 1.79
CA SER A 29 -12.29 -22.72 2.13
C SER A 29 -12.22 -23.20 3.57
N ASP A 30 -11.53 -24.34 3.80
CA ASP A 30 -11.16 -24.80 5.14
C ASP A 30 -9.97 -24.04 5.72
N GLU A 31 -9.19 -23.37 4.85
CA GLU A 31 -8.05 -22.57 5.27
C GLU A 31 -8.50 -21.25 5.86
N ILE A 32 -7.84 -20.84 6.96
CA ILE A 32 -8.03 -19.50 7.51
C ILE A 32 -7.42 -18.48 6.56
N THR A 33 -8.27 -17.66 6.00
CA THR A 33 -7.90 -16.56 5.10
C THR A 33 -8.15 -15.23 5.79
N LEU A 34 -7.25 -14.28 5.62
CA LEU A 34 -7.45 -12.87 5.95
C LEU A 34 -7.60 -12.11 4.64
N MET A 35 -8.72 -11.43 4.49
CA MET A 35 -8.97 -10.45 3.44
C MET A 35 -8.89 -9.06 4.06
N VAL A 36 -8.25 -8.13 3.37
CA VAL A 36 -8.17 -6.71 3.76
C VAL A 36 -8.53 -5.89 2.54
N ASP A 37 -9.56 -5.06 2.67
CA ASP A 37 -9.89 -4.01 1.73
C ASP A 37 -9.38 -2.69 2.28
N ILE A 38 -8.53 -2.00 1.51
CA ILE A 38 -7.81 -0.82 1.97
C ILE A 38 -8.35 0.40 1.24
N GLY A 39 -9.25 1.13 1.89
CA GLY A 39 -9.79 2.41 1.47
C GLY A 39 -9.67 3.43 2.60
N THR A 40 -10.57 4.39 2.63
CA THR A 40 -10.72 5.36 3.73
C THR A 40 -10.97 4.64 5.07
N ASN A 41 -11.76 3.57 5.03
CA ASN A 41 -11.80 2.58 6.09
C ASN A 41 -10.96 1.36 5.67
N GLY A 42 -10.54 0.57 6.64
CA GLY A 42 -9.97 -0.74 6.41
C GLY A 42 -10.97 -1.81 6.76
N GLU A 43 -11.72 -2.32 5.77
CA GLU A 43 -12.62 -3.44 5.95
C GLU A 43 -11.84 -4.74 5.89
N MET A 44 -12.10 -5.61 6.85
CA MET A 44 -11.36 -6.86 6.97
C MET A 44 -12.29 -8.01 7.27
N VAL A 45 -12.01 -9.17 6.66
CA VAL A 45 -12.67 -10.43 6.99
C VAL A 45 -11.59 -11.49 7.25
N MET A 46 -11.74 -12.18 8.36
CA MET A 46 -10.85 -13.29 8.73
C MET A 46 -11.67 -14.55 9.03
N GLY A 47 -11.35 -15.62 8.37
CA GLY A 47 -12.03 -16.89 8.67
C GLY A 47 -11.86 -17.97 7.63
N SER A 48 -12.78 -18.93 7.69
CA SER A 48 -12.91 -20.07 6.80
C SER A 48 -14.40 -20.43 6.70
N ARG A 49 -14.76 -21.48 5.94
CA ARG A 49 -16.16 -21.94 5.83
C ARG A 49 -16.83 -22.20 7.18
N ALA A 50 -16.08 -22.60 8.20
CA ALA A 50 -16.64 -22.91 9.52
C ALA A 50 -17.09 -21.64 10.26
N ARG A 51 -16.37 -20.53 10.11
CA ARG A 51 -16.67 -19.25 10.74
C ARG A 51 -15.81 -18.14 10.14
N MET A 52 -16.44 -17.00 9.91
CA MET A 52 -15.79 -15.74 9.55
C MET A 52 -16.13 -14.67 10.57
N VAL A 53 -15.22 -13.73 10.77
CA VAL A 53 -15.41 -12.49 11.52
C VAL A 53 -15.01 -11.33 10.62
N ALA A 54 -15.78 -10.25 10.68
CA ALA A 54 -15.51 -9.03 9.92
C ALA A 54 -15.35 -7.85 10.87
N CYS A 55 -14.58 -6.88 10.48
CA CYS A 55 -14.51 -5.58 11.14
C CYS A 55 -14.16 -4.48 10.13
N SER A 56 -14.50 -3.26 10.47
CA SER A 56 -14.04 -2.04 9.79
C SER A 56 -13.21 -1.22 10.76
N THR A 57 -12.15 -0.59 10.26
CA THR A 57 -11.26 0.29 11.04
C THR A 57 -11.11 1.62 10.34
N ALA A 58 -11.03 2.71 11.11
CA ALA A 58 -10.79 4.04 10.58
C ALA A 58 -9.30 4.18 10.17
N ALA A 59 -8.95 3.64 9.01
CA ALA A 59 -7.59 3.72 8.46
C ALA A 59 -7.22 5.14 8.02
N GLY A 60 -8.22 5.93 7.63
CA GLY A 60 -8.04 7.25 7.04
C GLY A 60 -7.68 7.19 5.56
N PRO A 61 -7.87 8.30 4.82
CA PRO A 61 -7.79 8.29 3.36
C PRO A 61 -6.36 8.42 2.80
N ALA A 62 -5.32 8.20 3.60
CA ALA A 62 -3.93 8.36 3.20
C ALA A 62 -3.57 7.50 1.98
N LEU A 63 -4.05 6.23 1.95
CA LEU A 63 -3.77 5.29 0.87
C LEU A 63 -4.63 5.54 -0.39
N GLU A 64 -5.61 6.44 -0.31
CA GLU A 64 -6.33 7.00 -1.46
C GLU A 64 -5.70 8.32 -1.95
N GLY A 65 -4.59 8.75 -1.34
CA GLY A 65 -3.85 9.97 -1.68
C GLY A 65 -4.32 11.23 -0.96
N ALA A 66 -5.38 11.17 -0.13
CA ALA A 66 -5.80 12.32 0.65
C ALA A 66 -4.93 12.49 1.90
N ASN A 67 -4.73 13.75 2.31
CA ASN A 67 -3.84 14.14 3.41
C ASN A 67 -2.35 13.80 3.19
N ILE A 68 -1.98 13.46 1.96
CA ILE A 68 -0.61 13.25 1.50
C ILE A 68 -0.23 14.45 0.62
N ARG A 69 0.95 15.02 0.84
CA ARG A 69 1.35 16.29 0.20
C ARG A 69 1.26 16.24 -1.33
N PHE A 70 1.78 15.19 -1.92
CA PHE A 70 1.72 14.94 -3.36
C PHE A 70 0.83 13.74 -3.68
N GLY A 71 -0.16 13.47 -2.81
CA GLY A 71 -1.06 12.35 -2.98
C GLY A 71 -1.99 12.52 -4.19
N MET A 72 -2.17 11.46 -4.95
CA MET A 72 -3.11 11.42 -6.07
C MET A 72 -3.65 10.00 -6.28
N ARG A 73 -4.73 9.91 -7.04
CA ARG A 73 -5.23 8.61 -7.49
C ARG A 73 -4.28 7.98 -8.51
N ALA A 74 -4.34 6.66 -8.66
CA ALA A 74 -3.59 5.95 -9.69
C ALA A 74 -4.07 6.38 -11.08
N ALA A 75 -3.33 7.32 -11.69
CA ALA A 75 -3.56 7.89 -13.01
C ALA A 75 -2.20 8.28 -13.61
N ASP A 76 -2.18 8.71 -14.87
CA ASP A 76 -0.95 9.14 -15.54
C ASP A 76 -0.22 10.22 -14.73
N GLY A 77 1.08 10.03 -14.54
CA GLY A 77 1.92 10.88 -13.71
C GLY A 77 1.99 10.47 -12.23
N ALA A 78 1.23 9.45 -11.78
CA ALA A 78 1.34 8.95 -10.42
C ALA A 78 2.53 7.99 -10.27
N ILE A 79 3.33 8.18 -9.22
CA ILE A 79 4.28 7.16 -8.76
C ILE A 79 3.47 6.03 -8.14
N ASP A 80 3.51 4.84 -8.72
CA ASP A 80 2.77 3.65 -8.27
C ASP A 80 3.66 2.56 -7.68
N HIS A 81 4.96 2.56 -8.05
CA HIS A 81 5.97 1.69 -7.46
C HIS A 81 7.26 2.45 -7.16
N VAL A 82 7.88 2.07 -6.04
CA VAL A 82 9.19 2.58 -5.62
C VAL A 82 10.07 1.41 -5.20
N THR A 83 11.25 1.33 -5.80
CA THR A 83 12.27 0.31 -5.49
C THR A 83 13.59 0.96 -5.08
N VAL A 84 14.48 0.17 -4.50
CA VAL A 84 15.86 0.57 -4.22
C VAL A 84 16.77 -0.19 -5.18
N GLU A 85 17.49 0.54 -6.03
CA GLU A 85 18.48 -0.03 -6.94
C GLU A 85 19.84 0.63 -6.69
N ASN A 86 20.86 -0.16 -6.39
CA ASN A 86 22.23 0.32 -6.10
C ASN A 86 22.29 1.41 -4.98
N GLY A 87 21.37 1.35 -4.00
CA GLY A 87 21.31 2.31 -2.92
C GLY A 87 20.62 3.63 -3.29
N GLU A 88 19.96 3.72 -4.45
CA GLU A 88 19.21 4.86 -4.93
C GLU A 88 17.71 4.54 -5.05
N ILE A 89 16.87 5.54 -4.90
CA ILE A 89 15.41 5.42 -5.06
C ILE A 89 15.10 5.43 -6.56
N CYS A 90 14.41 4.40 -7.03
CA CYS A 90 13.89 4.28 -8.37
C CYS A 90 12.36 4.29 -8.33
N CYS A 91 11.75 5.22 -9.07
CA CYS A 91 10.30 5.38 -9.12
C CYS A 91 9.77 4.95 -10.49
N HIS A 92 8.71 4.15 -10.48
CA HIS A 92 7.90 3.90 -11.67
C HIS A 92 6.74 4.90 -11.69
N VAL A 93 6.47 5.48 -12.85
CA VAL A 93 5.40 6.48 -13.06
C VAL A 93 4.39 5.93 -14.06
N LEU A 94 3.12 5.88 -13.68
CA LEU A 94 2.03 5.46 -14.56
C LEU A 94 1.94 6.36 -15.80
N GLY A 95 1.78 5.75 -16.96
CA GLY A 95 1.75 6.45 -18.24
C GLY A 95 3.11 6.95 -18.73
N GLY A 96 4.18 6.78 -17.96
CA GLY A 96 5.51 7.35 -18.23
C GLY A 96 5.57 8.87 -18.03
N GLY A 97 6.70 9.49 -18.35
CA GLY A 97 6.87 10.94 -18.23
C GLY A 97 7.25 11.42 -16.84
N GLU A 98 6.94 12.67 -16.52
CA GLU A 98 7.28 13.29 -15.25
C GLU A 98 6.32 12.87 -14.13
N ALA A 99 6.87 12.61 -12.95
CA ALA A 99 6.08 12.36 -11.75
C ALA A 99 5.35 13.63 -11.32
N ARG A 100 4.04 13.52 -11.11
CA ARG A 100 3.16 14.61 -10.66
C ARG A 100 2.66 14.41 -9.24
N GLY A 101 2.70 13.16 -8.76
CA GLY A 101 2.27 12.79 -7.42
C GLY A 101 2.53 11.32 -7.14
N ILE A 102 1.97 10.83 -6.05
CA ILE A 102 2.14 9.45 -5.57
C ILE A 102 0.78 8.85 -5.22
N CYS A 103 0.50 7.65 -5.69
CA CYS A 103 -0.71 6.93 -5.32
C CYS A 103 -0.47 6.01 -4.11
N GLY A 104 -1.51 5.35 -3.62
CA GLY A 104 -1.44 4.54 -2.38
C GLY A 104 -0.39 3.43 -2.41
N SER A 105 -0.25 2.71 -3.53
CA SER A 105 0.78 1.66 -3.68
C SER A 105 2.19 2.25 -3.66
N GLY A 106 2.41 3.33 -4.42
CA GLY A 106 3.68 4.05 -4.42
C GLY A 106 4.04 4.61 -3.04
N LEU A 107 3.05 5.10 -2.28
CA LEU A 107 3.27 5.59 -0.90
C LEU A 107 3.77 4.47 0.02
N ILE A 108 3.18 3.28 -0.05
CA ILE A 108 3.62 2.13 0.72
C ILE A 108 5.05 1.77 0.35
N ASP A 109 5.33 1.63 -0.94
CA ASP A 109 6.65 1.27 -1.46
C ASP A 109 7.70 2.32 -1.10
N ALA A 110 7.37 3.62 -1.21
CA ALA A 110 8.26 4.71 -0.84
C ALA A 110 8.69 4.64 0.63
N VAL A 111 7.74 4.43 1.56
CA VAL A 111 8.07 4.30 2.99
C VAL A 111 8.94 3.06 3.24
N VAL A 112 8.71 1.95 2.53
CA VAL A 112 9.53 0.74 2.62
C VAL A 112 10.94 1.01 2.09
N ALA A 113 11.07 1.63 0.91
CA ALA A 113 12.33 1.99 0.30
C ALA A 113 13.16 2.94 1.19
N LEU A 114 12.53 3.97 1.76
CA LEU A 114 13.19 4.88 2.70
C LEU A 114 13.65 4.18 3.97
N LYS A 115 12.89 3.19 4.46
CA LYS A 115 13.29 2.39 5.62
C LYS A 115 14.48 1.48 5.29
N GLU A 116 14.51 0.88 4.10
CA GLU A 116 15.63 0.06 3.60
C GLU A 116 16.92 0.88 3.49
N LEU A 117 16.82 2.11 3.01
CA LEU A 117 17.94 3.06 2.92
C LEU A 117 18.35 3.67 4.29
N GLY A 118 17.65 3.34 5.38
CA GLY A 118 17.91 3.93 6.70
C GLY A 118 17.44 5.38 6.84
N LEU A 119 16.71 5.90 5.85
CA LEU A 119 16.15 7.26 5.85
C LEU A 119 14.89 7.40 6.70
N VAL A 120 14.31 6.29 7.16
CA VAL A 120 13.22 6.26 8.14
C VAL A 120 13.64 5.37 9.30
N ASN A 121 13.67 5.91 10.53
CA ASN A 121 14.00 5.13 11.71
C ASN A 121 12.83 4.25 12.19
N ARG A 122 13.06 3.44 13.24
CA ARG A 122 12.04 2.53 13.80
C ARG A 122 10.79 3.23 14.34
N ARG A 123 10.90 4.53 14.69
CA ARG A 123 9.78 5.36 15.19
C ARG A 123 9.06 6.09 14.05
N GLY A 124 9.50 5.91 12.79
CA GLY A 124 8.92 6.57 11.62
C GLY A 124 9.39 8.01 11.43
N ARG A 125 10.50 8.43 12.06
CA ARG A 125 11.09 9.74 11.82
C ARG A 125 12.06 9.69 10.66
N LEU A 126 11.93 10.66 9.74
CA LEU A 126 12.86 10.85 8.64
C LEU A 126 14.25 11.23 9.17
N GLN A 127 15.26 10.61 8.62
CA GLN A 127 16.68 10.82 8.91
C GLN A 127 17.31 11.62 7.77
N THR A 128 16.83 12.84 7.58
CA THR A 128 17.28 13.77 6.54
C THR A 128 17.36 15.17 7.12
N GLN A 129 18.09 16.05 6.44
CA GLN A 129 18.08 17.49 6.72
C GLN A 129 17.33 18.26 5.63
N GLU A 130 16.92 17.57 4.56
CA GLU A 130 16.12 18.18 3.50
C GLU A 130 14.70 18.49 4.03
N GLN A 131 14.16 19.61 3.58
CA GLN A 131 12.83 20.07 3.97
C GLN A 131 12.02 20.48 2.75
N PHE A 132 10.74 20.29 2.83
CA PHE A 132 9.76 20.82 1.88
C PHE A 132 8.69 21.59 2.67
N GLU A 133 8.57 22.89 2.39
CA GLU A 133 7.65 23.80 3.09
C GLU A 133 7.74 23.71 4.63
N GLY A 134 8.95 23.57 5.16
CA GLY A 134 9.20 23.54 6.60
C GLY A 134 9.03 22.18 7.29
N ASP A 135 8.61 21.15 6.58
CA ASP A 135 8.58 19.76 7.08
C ASP A 135 9.78 18.97 6.54
N LEU A 136 10.31 18.04 7.34
CA LEU A 136 11.33 17.11 6.88
C LEU A 136 10.80 16.33 5.69
N ALA A 137 11.59 16.22 4.63
CA ALA A 137 11.13 15.56 3.41
C ALA A 137 12.28 14.88 2.66
N VAL A 138 11.93 13.87 1.87
CA VAL A 138 12.83 13.19 0.94
C VAL A 138 12.26 13.33 -0.46
N ARG A 139 13.09 13.77 -1.40
CA ARG A 139 12.71 13.89 -2.80
C ARG A 139 12.68 12.51 -3.44
N LEU A 140 11.54 12.13 -4.02
CA LEU A 140 11.36 10.84 -4.69
C LEU A 140 11.70 10.94 -6.18
N SER A 141 11.02 11.81 -6.90
CA SER A 141 11.22 12.01 -8.34
C SER A 141 10.70 13.38 -8.78
N GLY A 142 11.43 14.07 -9.67
CA GLY A 142 11.00 15.39 -10.16
C GLY A 142 10.71 16.36 -9.01
N GLU A 143 9.50 16.88 -8.95
CA GLU A 143 9.02 17.77 -7.89
C GLU A 143 8.21 17.04 -6.80
N VAL A 144 8.17 15.69 -6.83
CA VAL A 144 7.43 14.89 -5.85
C VAL A 144 8.31 14.57 -4.65
N TRP A 145 7.85 14.98 -3.48
CA TRP A 145 8.49 14.76 -2.18
C TRP A 145 7.63 13.89 -1.29
N LEU A 146 8.25 13.13 -0.40
CA LEU A 146 7.59 12.46 0.72
C LEU A 146 7.97 13.17 2.01
N THR A 147 6.97 13.73 2.70
CA THR A 147 7.17 14.51 3.92
C THR A 147 7.09 13.65 5.18
N GLN A 148 7.56 14.20 6.31
CA GLN A 148 7.40 13.54 7.60
C GLN A 148 5.93 13.35 7.97
N ASN A 149 5.07 14.31 7.59
CA ASN A 149 3.63 14.18 7.81
C ASN A 149 3.05 13.01 7.00
N ASP A 150 3.47 12.80 5.76
CA ASP A 150 3.00 11.68 4.93
C ASP A 150 3.36 10.33 5.56
N VAL A 151 4.58 10.21 6.09
CA VAL A 151 4.99 9.02 6.85
C VAL A 151 4.10 8.79 8.07
N ARG A 152 3.68 9.86 8.80
CA ARG A 152 2.75 9.75 9.93
C ARG A 152 1.37 9.28 9.51
N GLN A 153 0.84 9.81 8.41
CA GLN A 153 -0.45 9.38 7.86
C GLN A 153 -0.43 7.89 7.50
N MET A 154 0.65 7.42 6.86
CA MET A 154 0.84 6.00 6.57
C MET A 154 0.93 5.15 7.85
N GLN A 155 1.61 5.64 8.90
CA GLN A 155 1.69 4.95 10.18
C GLN A 155 0.33 4.81 10.87
N LEU A 156 -0.53 5.84 10.79
CA LEU A 156 -1.89 5.81 11.35
C LEU A 156 -2.74 4.77 10.63
N ALA A 157 -2.74 4.76 9.30
CA ALA A 157 -3.46 3.78 8.49
C ALA A 157 -3.00 2.34 8.82
N LYS A 158 -1.69 2.09 8.81
CA LYS A 158 -1.12 0.80 9.19
C LYS A 158 -1.48 0.40 10.62
N GLY A 159 -1.46 1.34 11.56
CA GLY A 159 -1.80 1.10 12.97
C GLY A 159 -3.24 0.65 13.13
N ALA A 160 -4.19 1.32 12.46
CA ALA A 160 -5.61 0.98 12.46
C ALA A 160 -5.86 -0.44 11.92
N ILE A 161 -5.30 -0.76 10.75
CA ILE A 161 -5.41 -2.09 10.13
C ILE A 161 -4.79 -3.17 11.04
N SER A 162 -3.60 -2.91 11.59
CA SER A 162 -2.92 -3.86 12.49
C SER A 162 -3.72 -4.12 13.76
N ALA A 163 -4.36 -3.09 14.33
CA ALA A 163 -5.24 -3.23 15.49
C ALA A 163 -6.48 -4.09 15.17
N GLY A 164 -7.12 -3.86 14.03
CA GLY A 164 -8.25 -4.66 13.56
C GLY A 164 -7.90 -6.14 13.39
N ILE A 165 -6.79 -6.44 12.72
CA ILE A 165 -6.29 -7.81 12.56
C ILE A 165 -6.05 -8.45 13.94
N GLY A 166 -5.42 -7.73 14.86
CA GLY A 166 -5.15 -8.23 16.22
C GLY A 166 -6.43 -8.50 17.04
N LEU A 167 -7.48 -7.68 16.87
CA LEU A 167 -8.78 -7.87 17.51
C LEU A 167 -9.49 -9.10 16.94
N MET A 168 -9.57 -9.24 15.62
CA MET A 168 -10.19 -10.40 14.97
C MET A 168 -9.50 -11.71 15.35
N ALA A 169 -8.17 -11.74 15.36
CA ALA A 169 -7.41 -12.91 15.75
C ALA A 169 -7.71 -13.35 17.21
N ARG A 170 -7.84 -12.37 18.14
CA ARG A 170 -8.21 -12.64 19.54
C ARG A 170 -9.65 -13.10 19.69
N HIS A 171 -10.57 -12.47 18.97
CA HIS A 171 -12.00 -12.82 19.02
C HIS A 171 -12.23 -14.24 18.50
N ARG A 172 -11.52 -14.65 17.48
CA ARG A 172 -11.57 -16.00 16.95
C ARG A 172 -11.03 -17.03 17.95
N GLY A 173 -9.91 -16.75 18.61
CA GLY A 173 -9.30 -17.65 19.60
C GLY A 173 -10.09 -17.84 20.89
N ARG A 174 -11.05 -16.94 21.21
CA ARG A 174 -11.90 -17.07 22.40
C ARG A 174 -13.07 -18.03 22.23
N SER A 175 -13.51 -18.29 21.01
CA SER A 175 -14.65 -19.16 20.74
C SER A 175 -14.26 -20.60 20.40
N ASP A 176 -13.01 -20.80 19.99
CA ASP A 176 -12.46 -22.13 19.77
C ASP A 176 -11.71 -22.52 21.04
N ARG A 177 -12.29 -23.43 21.87
CA ARG A 177 -11.57 -24.05 22.98
C ARG A 177 -10.25 -24.62 22.43
N PRO A 178 -9.14 -24.57 23.22
CA PRO A 178 -7.80 -24.81 22.69
C PRO A 178 -7.61 -26.30 22.35
N SER A 179 -7.97 -26.72 21.19
CA SER A 179 -7.41 -27.91 20.57
C SER A 179 -6.44 -27.49 19.46
N ALA A 180 -5.16 -27.45 19.81
CA ALA A 180 -4.01 -27.69 18.94
C ALA A 180 -3.86 -26.91 17.61
N ALA A 181 -4.41 -25.72 17.42
CA ALA A 181 -4.24 -25.03 16.16
C ALA A 181 -3.98 -23.53 16.31
N ARG A 182 -2.76 -23.16 16.67
CA ARG A 182 -2.13 -21.95 16.12
C ARG A 182 -1.94 -22.20 14.61
N ARG A 183 -3.02 -22.31 13.86
CA ARG A 183 -2.97 -22.40 12.40
C ARG A 183 -2.52 -21.04 11.88
N ARG A 184 -1.40 -21.01 11.20
CA ARG A 184 -0.85 -19.82 10.52
C ARG A 184 -1.89 -19.29 9.54
N ILE A 185 -2.10 -17.99 9.50
CA ILE A 185 -2.79 -17.32 8.39
C ILE A 185 -1.98 -17.66 7.14
N ARG A 186 -2.57 -18.41 6.20
CA ARG A 186 -1.85 -18.92 5.03
C ARG A 186 -2.00 -18.04 3.80
N LYS A 187 -3.06 -17.21 3.76
CA LYS A 187 -3.31 -16.34 2.60
C LYS A 187 -3.68 -14.93 3.06
N LEU A 188 -3.01 -13.96 2.49
CA LEU A 188 -3.38 -12.56 2.53
C LEU A 188 -3.89 -12.21 1.13
N HIS A 189 -5.16 -11.84 1.01
CA HIS A 189 -5.70 -11.33 -0.25
C HIS A 189 -5.94 -9.82 -0.11
N PRO A 190 -5.18 -8.98 -0.82
CA PRO A 190 -5.57 -7.59 -1.01
C PRO A 190 -6.77 -7.58 -1.95
N CYS A 191 -7.90 -7.05 -1.50
CA CYS A 191 -9.03 -6.76 -2.36
C CYS A 191 -8.77 -5.41 -3.04
N GLY A 192 -7.97 -5.41 -4.08
CA GLY A 192 -7.77 -4.27 -4.97
C GLY A 192 -8.33 -4.61 -6.33
N LYS A 193 -8.99 -3.67 -7.00
CA LYS A 193 -9.58 -3.81 -8.32
C LYS A 193 -8.55 -4.28 -9.35
N ARG A 194 -8.34 -5.58 -9.47
CA ARG A 194 -7.84 -6.15 -10.72
C ARG A 194 -9.05 -6.26 -11.65
N LEU A 195 -9.17 -5.32 -12.55
CA LEU A 195 -9.89 -5.59 -13.79
C LEU A 195 -9.25 -6.82 -14.43
N PRO A 196 -10.04 -7.79 -14.95
CA PRO A 196 -9.47 -8.94 -15.64
C PRO A 196 -8.63 -8.42 -16.81
N ASP A 197 -7.40 -8.89 -16.90
CA ASP A 197 -6.54 -8.67 -18.05
C ASP A 197 -7.27 -9.15 -19.30
N ARG A 198 -7.74 -8.22 -20.12
CA ARG A 198 -8.11 -8.46 -21.50
C ARG A 198 -6.82 -8.70 -22.29
N ALA A 199 -6.25 -9.86 -22.17
CA ALA A 199 -5.16 -10.27 -23.03
C ALA A 199 -5.19 -11.78 -23.24
N SER A 200 -6.11 -12.23 -24.08
CA SER A 200 -5.86 -13.39 -24.93
C SER A 200 -6.78 -13.33 -26.15
N ALA A 201 -6.45 -12.48 -27.08
CA ALA A 201 -6.78 -12.69 -28.50
C ALA A 201 -5.87 -11.77 -29.34
N ALA A 202 -5.17 -12.43 -30.26
CA ALA A 202 -4.46 -11.90 -31.40
C ALA A 202 -2.98 -11.51 -31.15
N GLY A 203 -2.12 -12.37 -31.70
CA GLY A 203 -0.72 -12.09 -31.93
C GLY A 203 -0.51 -10.90 -32.87
N ALA A 204 0.48 -10.11 -32.54
CA ALA A 204 1.27 -9.35 -33.51
C ALA A 204 2.59 -8.95 -32.86
N SER A 205 3.66 -9.33 -33.52
CA SER A 205 5.03 -8.94 -33.25
C SER A 205 5.18 -7.42 -33.19
N GLY A 206 5.67 -6.89 -32.09
CA GLY A 206 6.07 -5.50 -31.95
C GLY A 206 7.17 -5.39 -30.93
N LYS A 207 8.42 -5.19 -31.40
CA LYS A 207 9.57 -4.85 -30.56
C LYS A 207 9.29 -3.50 -29.90
N GLY A 208 8.86 -3.52 -28.64
CA GLY A 208 8.78 -2.33 -27.79
C GLY A 208 10.08 -2.17 -27.02
N THR A 209 10.91 -1.23 -27.42
CA THR A 209 12.06 -0.74 -26.67
C THR A 209 11.55 -0.12 -25.36
N GLY A 210 11.79 -0.83 -24.24
CA GLY A 210 11.46 -0.33 -22.93
C GLY A 210 12.31 0.89 -22.58
N ASP A 211 11.65 2.03 -22.50
CA ASP A 211 12.24 3.27 -22.03
C ASP A 211 12.40 3.19 -20.49
N ARG A 212 13.56 2.70 -20.07
CA ARG A 212 13.98 2.75 -18.67
C ARG A 212 14.44 4.17 -18.39
N GLN A 213 13.63 4.97 -17.75
CA GLN A 213 14.07 6.26 -17.24
C GLN A 213 15.25 6.03 -16.28
N ARG A 214 16.39 6.62 -16.67
CA ARG A 214 17.67 6.52 -15.95
C ARG A 214 17.54 7.13 -14.56
N CYS A 215 17.87 6.34 -13.53
CA CYS A 215 18.21 6.85 -12.20
C CYS A 215 19.24 8.01 -12.34
N ARG A 216 18.89 9.20 -11.92
CA ARG A 216 19.83 10.35 -11.91
C ARG A 216 20.86 10.10 -10.81
N LYS A 217 22.10 9.86 -11.20
CA LYS A 217 23.23 9.78 -10.29
C LYS A 217 23.41 11.12 -9.55
N ARG A 218 23.20 11.12 -8.24
CA ARG A 218 23.67 12.23 -7.38
C ARG A 218 25.19 12.24 -7.41
N ARG A 219 25.79 13.24 -8.04
CA ARG A 219 27.21 13.57 -7.85
C ARG A 219 27.39 14.01 -6.40
N LYS A 220 28.10 13.22 -5.60
CA LYS A 220 28.65 13.68 -4.31
C LYS A 220 29.57 14.86 -4.60
N ALA A 221 29.19 16.06 -4.20
CA ALA A 221 30.13 17.18 -4.08
C ALA A 221 31.09 16.84 -2.94
N ARG A 222 32.29 16.39 -3.28
CA ARG A 222 33.41 16.35 -2.33
C ARG A 222 33.75 17.79 -1.99
N GLY A 223 33.56 18.13 -0.71
CA GLY A 223 34.04 19.40 -0.17
C GLY A 223 35.56 19.51 -0.36
N ALA A 224 35.98 20.57 -1.05
CA ALA A 224 37.35 21.02 -1.05
C ALA A 224 37.64 21.63 0.33
N GLN A 225 38.63 21.08 1.02
CA GLN A 225 39.23 21.73 2.19
C GLN A 225 40.02 22.98 1.67
N PRO A 226 39.97 24.14 2.35
CA PRO A 226 40.90 25.21 2.08
C PRO A 226 42.24 24.88 2.72
N GLU A 227 43.30 24.87 1.90
CA GLU A 227 44.67 24.91 2.38
C GLU A 227 44.96 26.25 3.05
N SER A 228 45.57 26.15 4.22
CA SER A 228 46.13 27.25 5.01
C SER A 228 47.39 27.80 4.36
N VAL A 229 47.47 29.13 4.19
CA VAL A 229 48.70 29.95 4.27
C VAL A 229 48.48 30.99 5.33
#